data_25bdf5ed87f4091513ded3e0a7b803d9
#
_entry.id   25bdf5ed87f4091513ded3e0a7b803d9
#
_cell.length_a   1.000
_cell.length_b   1.000
_cell.length_c   1.000
_cell.angle_alpha   90.00
_cell.angle_beta   90.00
_cell.angle_gamma   90.00
#
_symmetry.space_group_name_H-M   'P 1'
#
loop_
_entity.id
_entity.type
_entity.pdbx_description
1 polymer ?
#
loop_
_entity_poly.entity_id
_entity_poly.type
_entity_poly.pdbx_seq_one_letter_code
_entity_poly.pdbx_strand_id
1 'polypeptide(L)'
;GAVGFGVWYAQRSAESAPAPAGTVVGGIVVGDPAARHTIDVYLDFLCPVCRAYEVQSGATLDELVAEGTAKIVYHPIAILDRLSSTQYSTRAAAAAGGAADAGVYPQFAKLLFENQPPEGGPGLPDSRLVELARQAGAPDSIEQCVADGTYRGWVENSTDAASKAGVNGTPTVLVDGQRIPLTDQALRAAVQ
;
A
#
# COMPACT_ATOMS: atom_id res chain seq x y z
N GLY A 1 -3.50 10.78 -36.76
CA GLY A 1 -2.28 11.16 -36.05
C GLY A 1 -2.45 11.66 -34.62
N ALA A 2 -3.71 11.95 -34.16
CA ALA A 2 -3.92 12.56 -32.83
C ALA A 2 -4.02 11.53 -31.67
N VAL A 3 -4.38 10.29 -31.98
CA VAL A 3 -4.58 9.24 -30.95
C VAL A 3 -3.24 8.72 -30.39
N GLY A 4 -2.21 8.65 -31.23
CA GLY A 4 -0.89 8.16 -30.80
C GLY A 4 -0.16 9.11 -29.84
N PHE A 5 -0.41 10.41 -29.95
CA PHE A 5 0.27 11.41 -29.12
C PHE A 5 -0.29 11.45 -27.68
N GLY A 6 -1.61 11.25 -27.54
CA GLY A 6 -2.28 11.21 -26.23
C GLY A 6 -1.90 9.98 -25.41
N VAL A 7 -1.80 8.81 -26.05
CA VAL A 7 -1.38 7.58 -25.37
C VAL A 7 0.08 7.62 -24.96
N TRP A 8 0.94 8.17 -25.82
CA TRP A 8 2.37 8.32 -25.51
C TRP A 8 2.62 9.31 -24.37
N TYR A 9 1.85 10.43 -24.33
CA TYR A 9 1.96 11.43 -23.25
C TYR A 9 1.43 10.88 -21.92
N ALA A 10 0.33 10.13 -21.94
CA ALA A 10 -0.24 9.48 -20.75
C ALA A 10 0.71 8.41 -20.19
N GLN A 11 1.32 7.59 -21.04
CA GLN A 11 2.31 6.59 -20.61
C GLN A 11 3.57 7.24 -20.02
N ARG A 12 4.06 8.33 -20.63
CA ARG A 12 5.24 9.03 -20.12
C ARG A 12 4.97 9.77 -18.81
N SER A 13 3.76 10.28 -18.63
CA SER A 13 3.35 10.91 -17.37
C SER A 13 3.19 9.89 -16.25
N ALA A 14 2.74 8.67 -16.57
CA ALA A 14 2.63 7.58 -15.61
C ALA A 14 4.02 7.06 -15.16
N GLU A 15 4.98 6.93 -16.09
CA GLU A 15 6.35 6.53 -15.77
C GLU A 15 7.14 7.58 -14.99
N SER A 16 6.73 8.86 -15.04
CA SER A 16 7.39 9.97 -14.35
C SER A 16 6.74 10.38 -13.03
N ALA A 17 5.70 9.67 -12.59
CA ALA A 17 5.04 9.97 -11.31
C ALA A 17 6.03 9.80 -10.14
N PRO A 18 6.09 10.78 -9.20
CA PRO A 18 6.97 10.64 -8.05
C PRO A 18 6.60 9.42 -7.24
N ALA A 19 7.61 8.65 -6.82
CA ALA A 19 7.47 7.51 -5.95
C ALA A 19 8.00 7.85 -4.54
N PRO A 20 7.39 7.32 -3.48
CA PRO A 20 7.89 7.50 -2.12
C PRO A 20 9.31 6.94 -1.96
N ALA A 21 10.07 7.50 -1.03
CA ALA A 21 11.38 6.98 -0.67
C ALA A 21 11.27 5.54 -0.12
N GLY A 22 12.29 4.71 -0.38
CA GLY A 22 12.32 3.32 0.11
C GLY A 22 11.36 2.38 -0.61
N THR A 23 10.82 2.76 -1.77
CA THR A 23 10.01 1.88 -2.59
C THR A 23 10.85 1.08 -3.59
N VAL A 24 10.41 -0.14 -3.87
CA VAL A 24 10.93 -0.98 -4.94
C VAL A 24 9.76 -1.52 -5.76
N VAL A 25 9.81 -1.35 -7.09
CA VAL A 25 8.78 -1.87 -8.03
C VAL A 25 7.34 -1.57 -7.53
N GLY A 26 7.09 -0.32 -7.10
CA GLY A 26 5.77 0.13 -6.64
C GLY A 26 5.38 -0.30 -5.22
N GLY A 27 6.26 -0.95 -4.48
CA GLY A 27 6.02 -1.37 -3.11
C GLY A 27 6.88 -0.67 -2.07
N ILE A 28 6.39 -0.58 -0.85
CA ILE A 28 7.07 0.02 0.31
C ILE A 28 7.81 -1.09 1.07
N VAL A 29 9.14 -0.97 1.18
CA VAL A 29 9.96 -1.97 1.86
C VAL A 29 9.97 -1.73 3.36
N VAL A 30 9.67 -2.77 4.12
CA VAL A 30 9.75 -2.81 5.58
C VAL A 30 10.67 -3.95 6.00
N GLY A 31 11.68 -3.65 6.80
CA GLY A 31 12.68 -4.60 7.26
C GLY A 31 14.02 -4.44 6.54
N ASP A 32 14.93 -5.39 6.80
CA ASP A 32 16.26 -5.37 6.20
C ASP A 32 16.16 -5.69 4.70
N PRO A 33 16.62 -4.78 3.81
CA PRO A 33 16.64 -5.04 2.36
C PRO A 33 17.41 -6.30 1.96
N ALA A 34 18.36 -6.75 2.79
CA ALA A 34 19.17 -7.93 2.58
C ALA A 34 18.55 -9.22 3.18
N ALA A 35 17.37 -9.15 3.79
CA ALA A 35 16.71 -10.32 4.34
C ALA A 35 16.52 -11.41 3.28
N ARG A 36 16.67 -12.66 3.71
CA ARG A 36 16.68 -13.83 2.82
C ARG A 36 15.38 -13.99 2.04
N HIS A 37 14.23 -13.76 2.71
CA HIS A 37 12.92 -13.92 2.11
C HIS A 37 12.25 -12.57 1.84
N THR A 38 11.46 -12.53 0.78
CA THR A 38 10.63 -11.37 0.44
C THR A 38 9.17 -11.77 0.52
N ILE A 39 8.39 -11.03 1.31
CA ILE A 39 6.95 -11.19 1.42
C ILE A 39 6.30 -9.98 0.75
N ASP A 40 5.61 -10.19 -0.37
CA ASP A 40 4.81 -9.14 -1.02
C ASP A 40 3.38 -9.20 -0.49
N VAL A 41 2.87 -8.08 -0.02
CA VAL A 41 1.51 -7.94 0.48
C VAL A 41 0.79 -6.87 -0.33
N TYR A 42 -0.12 -7.30 -1.20
CA TYR A 42 -1.02 -6.42 -1.92
C TYR A 42 -2.27 -6.16 -1.08
N LEU A 43 -2.57 -4.92 -0.82
CA LEU A 43 -3.68 -4.52 0.04
C LEU A 43 -4.40 -3.29 -0.50
N ASP A 44 -5.64 -3.12 -0.08
CA ASP A 44 -6.45 -1.92 -0.29
C ASP A 44 -7.01 -1.47 1.06
N PHE A 45 -6.80 -0.22 1.44
CA PHE A 45 -7.19 0.28 2.75
C PHE A 45 -8.71 0.34 2.99
N LEU A 46 -9.51 0.23 1.93
CA LEU A 46 -10.97 0.09 2.04
C LEU A 46 -11.43 -1.37 2.20
N CYS A 47 -10.55 -2.33 1.97
CA CYS A 47 -10.89 -3.76 1.93
C CYS A 47 -11.08 -4.35 3.34
N PRO A 48 -12.29 -4.83 3.70
CA PRO A 48 -12.52 -5.45 5.02
C PRO A 48 -11.69 -6.71 5.25
N VAL A 49 -11.44 -7.50 4.20
CA VAL A 49 -10.61 -8.72 4.29
C VAL A 49 -9.14 -8.37 4.53
N CYS A 50 -8.66 -7.25 3.99
CA CYS A 50 -7.31 -6.74 4.29
C CYS A 50 -7.17 -6.36 5.77
N ARG A 51 -8.19 -5.69 6.33
CA ARG A 51 -8.25 -5.41 7.77
C ARG A 51 -8.21 -6.69 8.60
N ALA A 52 -9.03 -7.67 8.23
CA ALA A 52 -9.06 -8.96 8.92
C ALA A 52 -7.71 -9.68 8.87
N TYR A 53 -7.02 -9.61 7.73
CA TYR A 53 -5.67 -10.17 7.58
C TYR A 53 -4.65 -9.45 8.46
N GLU A 54 -4.69 -8.13 8.54
CA GLU A 54 -3.83 -7.35 9.44
C GLU A 54 -4.05 -7.76 10.91
N VAL A 55 -5.29 -7.91 11.34
CA VAL A 55 -5.63 -8.36 12.70
C VAL A 55 -5.11 -9.77 12.96
N GLN A 56 -5.26 -10.68 12.00
CA GLN A 56 -4.85 -12.08 12.11
C GLN A 56 -3.34 -12.26 12.05
N SER A 57 -2.69 -11.63 11.08
CA SER A 57 -1.32 -11.96 10.66
C SER A 57 -0.31 -10.82 10.83
N GLY A 58 -0.75 -9.62 11.20
CA GLY A 58 0.12 -8.46 11.37
C GLY A 58 1.27 -8.72 12.35
N ALA A 59 1.00 -9.33 13.50
CA ALA A 59 2.02 -9.67 14.48
C ALA A 59 3.05 -10.68 13.93
N THR A 60 2.59 -11.68 13.19
CA THR A 60 3.49 -12.66 12.55
C THR A 60 4.40 -12.00 11.52
N LEU A 61 3.88 -11.09 10.71
CA LEU A 61 4.67 -10.31 9.77
C LEU A 61 5.71 -9.45 10.49
N ASP A 62 5.33 -8.76 11.56
CA ASP A 62 6.24 -7.95 12.39
C ASP A 62 7.36 -8.80 13.01
N GLU A 63 7.04 -9.99 13.50
CA GLU A 63 8.01 -10.94 14.06
C GLU A 63 9.04 -11.37 13.02
N LEU A 64 8.59 -11.76 11.81
CA LEU A 64 9.48 -12.19 10.73
C LEU A 64 10.44 -11.07 10.29
N VAL A 65 10.00 -9.83 10.33
CA VAL A 65 10.85 -8.65 10.09
C VAL A 65 11.83 -8.44 11.23
N ALA A 66 11.36 -8.47 12.48
CA ALA A 66 12.21 -8.27 13.66
C ALA A 66 13.31 -9.35 13.80
N GLU A 67 13.00 -10.58 13.43
CA GLU A 67 13.97 -11.69 13.40
C GLU A 67 14.98 -11.60 12.23
N GLY A 68 14.75 -10.70 11.28
CA GLY A 68 15.56 -10.60 10.06
C GLY A 68 15.32 -11.74 9.06
N THR A 69 14.30 -12.56 9.27
CA THR A 69 13.96 -13.70 8.40
C THR A 69 13.44 -13.22 7.04
N ALA A 70 12.61 -12.20 7.05
CA ALA A 70 11.99 -11.64 5.84
C ALA A 70 11.97 -10.12 5.86
N LYS A 71 11.99 -9.54 4.67
CA LYS A 71 11.50 -8.19 4.42
C LYS A 71 10.10 -8.27 3.86
N ILE A 72 9.30 -7.24 4.10
CA ILE A 72 7.98 -7.13 3.51
C ILE A 72 7.99 -6.00 2.50
N VAL A 73 7.38 -6.23 1.35
CA VAL A 73 7.09 -5.22 0.35
C VAL A 73 5.58 -5.02 0.34
N TYR A 74 5.11 -3.94 0.92
CA TYR A 74 3.69 -3.58 0.93
C TYR A 74 3.33 -2.84 -0.35
N HIS A 75 2.29 -3.31 -1.03
CA HIS A 75 1.75 -2.72 -2.24
C HIS A 75 0.33 -2.18 -1.97
N PRO A 76 0.20 -0.94 -1.49
CA PRO A 76 -1.11 -0.31 -1.39
C PRO A 76 -1.63 -0.03 -2.80
N ILE A 77 -2.76 -0.64 -3.14
CA ILE A 77 -3.42 -0.48 -4.44
C ILE A 77 -4.86 0.00 -4.27
N ALA A 78 -5.44 0.50 -5.34
CA ALA A 78 -6.74 1.16 -5.31
C ALA A 78 -7.74 0.45 -6.24
N ILE A 79 -8.05 -0.81 -5.94
CA ILE A 79 -9.02 -1.60 -6.73
C ILE A 79 -10.47 -1.38 -6.29
N LEU A 80 -10.69 -0.79 -5.11
CA LEU A 80 -12.01 -0.59 -4.51
C LEU A 80 -12.50 0.87 -4.57
N ASP A 81 -11.89 1.74 -5.36
CA ASP A 81 -12.34 3.13 -5.51
C ASP A 81 -13.80 3.24 -5.95
N ARG A 82 -14.30 2.28 -6.72
CA ARG A 82 -15.71 2.20 -7.12
C ARG A 82 -16.68 2.04 -5.95
N LEU A 83 -16.19 1.62 -4.78
CA LEU A 83 -16.95 1.46 -3.54
C LEU A 83 -16.81 2.67 -2.61
N SER A 84 -16.31 3.78 -3.12
CA SER A 84 -16.21 5.06 -2.41
C SER A 84 -16.61 6.21 -3.33
N SER A 85 -17.38 7.14 -2.79
CA SER A 85 -17.79 8.35 -3.53
C SER A 85 -16.65 9.37 -3.72
N THR A 86 -15.50 9.17 -3.09
CA THR A 86 -14.36 10.10 -3.08
C THR A 86 -13.04 9.44 -3.43
N GLN A 87 -13.06 8.25 -4.04
CA GLN A 87 -11.84 7.49 -4.35
C GLN A 87 -10.96 7.26 -3.10
N TYR A 88 -11.56 6.79 -2.02
CA TYR A 88 -10.87 6.62 -0.75
C TYR A 88 -9.66 5.71 -0.84
N SER A 89 -9.73 4.59 -1.59
CA SER A 89 -8.59 3.67 -1.77
C SER A 89 -7.36 4.40 -2.33
N THR A 90 -7.54 5.22 -3.38
CA THR A 90 -6.45 6.04 -3.94
C THR A 90 -5.95 7.07 -2.93
N ARG A 91 -6.82 7.78 -2.24
CA ARG A 91 -6.43 8.82 -1.26
C ARG A 91 -5.68 8.25 -0.08
N ALA A 92 -6.15 7.15 0.49
CA ALA A 92 -5.49 6.47 1.61
C ALA A 92 -4.13 5.88 1.21
N ALA A 93 -4.04 5.23 0.03
CA ALA A 93 -2.80 4.69 -0.48
C ALA A 93 -1.76 5.79 -0.80
N ALA A 94 -2.20 6.92 -1.36
CA ALA A 94 -1.33 8.08 -1.60
C ALA A 94 -0.82 8.70 -0.29
N ALA A 95 -1.67 8.82 0.73
CA ALA A 95 -1.26 9.26 2.07
C ALA A 95 -0.25 8.28 2.69
N ALA A 96 -0.43 6.97 2.47
CA ALA A 96 0.52 5.95 2.91
C ALA A 96 1.89 6.10 2.23
N GLY A 97 1.94 6.56 0.99
CA GLY A 97 3.18 6.96 0.32
C GLY A 97 3.90 8.08 1.07
N GLY A 98 3.17 9.11 1.51
CA GLY A 98 3.72 10.18 2.35
C GLY A 98 4.22 9.69 3.71
N ALA A 99 3.50 8.75 4.33
CA ALA A 99 3.95 8.10 5.57
C ALA A 99 5.21 7.25 5.36
N ALA A 100 5.36 6.63 4.19
CA ALA A 100 6.57 5.89 3.83
C ALA A 100 7.78 6.82 3.72
N ASP A 101 7.65 8.00 3.11
CA ASP A 101 8.70 9.01 3.09
C ASP A 101 9.16 9.42 4.48
N ALA A 102 8.21 9.49 5.42
CA ALA A 102 8.49 9.83 6.80
C ALA A 102 9.01 8.64 7.63
N GLY A 103 9.10 7.45 7.06
CA GLY A 103 9.54 6.25 7.75
C GLY A 103 8.51 5.67 8.74
N VAL A 104 7.23 6.03 8.61
CA VAL A 104 6.16 5.66 9.55
C VAL A 104 5.02 4.86 8.91
N TYR A 105 5.27 4.26 7.72
CA TYR A 105 4.27 3.48 7.01
C TYR A 105 3.63 2.38 7.89
N PRO A 106 4.38 1.52 8.61
CA PRO A 106 3.77 0.44 9.38
C PRO A 106 2.76 0.95 10.41
N GLN A 107 3.10 2.02 11.12
CA GLN A 107 2.25 2.64 12.13
C GLN A 107 1.00 3.27 11.51
N PHE A 108 1.18 3.95 10.37
CA PHE A 108 0.09 4.59 9.65
C PHE A 108 -0.89 3.57 9.06
N ALA A 109 -0.37 2.51 8.42
CA ALA A 109 -1.19 1.43 7.86
C ALA A 109 -2.07 0.78 8.92
N LYS A 110 -1.51 0.52 10.11
CA LYS A 110 -2.26 -0.03 11.25
C LYS A 110 -3.40 0.90 11.66
N LEU A 111 -3.13 2.19 11.80
CA LEU A 111 -4.15 3.19 12.14
C LEU A 111 -5.23 3.32 11.07
N LEU A 112 -4.88 3.20 9.78
CA LEU A 112 -5.86 3.20 8.69
C LEU A 112 -6.83 2.02 8.81
N PHE A 113 -6.33 0.82 9.10
CA PHE A 113 -7.20 -0.34 9.29
C PHE A 113 -8.01 -0.26 10.58
N GLU A 114 -7.46 0.23 11.66
CA GLU A 114 -8.20 0.46 12.93
C GLU A 114 -9.35 1.44 12.76
N ASN A 115 -9.20 2.43 11.87
CA ASN A 115 -10.19 3.47 11.57
C ASN A 115 -10.87 3.25 10.21
N GLN A 116 -10.89 2.03 9.70
CA GLN A 116 -11.39 1.74 8.37
C GLN A 116 -12.86 2.17 8.22
N PRO A 117 -13.19 2.99 7.20
CA PRO A 117 -14.56 3.37 6.91
C PRO A 117 -15.31 2.21 6.23
N PRO A 118 -16.66 2.23 6.29
CA PRO A 118 -17.45 1.27 5.54
C PRO A 118 -17.36 1.49 4.03
N GLU A 119 -17.51 0.43 3.25
CA GLU A 119 -17.71 0.50 1.81
C GLU A 119 -19.01 1.22 1.46
N GLY A 120 -19.05 1.88 0.30
CA GLY A 120 -20.24 2.58 -0.22
C GLY A 120 -20.38 4.04 0.23
N GLY A 121 -19.49 4.52 1.09
CA GLY A 121 -19.50 5.89 1.59
C GLY A 121 -18.32 6.74 1.07
N PRO A 122 -18.15 7.95 1.64
CA PRO A 122 -17.08 8.87 1.23
C PRO A 122 -15.70 8.46 1.77
N GLY A 123 -15.63 7.52 2.69
CA GLY A 123 -14.38 7.21 3.40
C GLY A 123 -13.97 8.32 4.38
N LEU A 124 -12.75 8.22 4.89
CA LEU A 124 -12.20 9.26 5.77
C LEU A 124 -11.88 10.53 4.96
N PRO A 125 -12.16 11.73 5.50
CA PRO A 125 -11.73 12.97 4.89
C PRO A 125 -10.22 13.13 4.96
N ASP A 126 -9.64 13.97 4.09
CA ASP A 126 -8.19 14.23 4.07
C ASP A 126 -7.66 14.70 5.41
N SER A 127 -8.43 15.54 6.14
CA SER A 127 -8.07 15.98 7.49
C SER A 127 -7.85 14.83 8.48
N ARG A 128 -8.67 13.78 8.36
CA ARG A 128 -8.52 12.59 9.20
C ARG A 128 -7.30 11.75 8.79
N LEU A 129 -7.02 11.63 7.50
CA LEU A 129 -5.80 10.98 7.00
C LEU A 129 -4.55 11.68 7.54
N VAL A 130 -4.52 13.00 7.50
CA VAL A 130 -3.43 13.82 8.06
C VAL A 130 -3.29 13.61 9.57
N GLU A 131 -4.39 13.62 10.31
CA GLU A 131 -4.39 13.39 11.77
C GLU A 131 -3.81 12.01 12.12
N LEU A 132 -4.25 10.95 11.44
CA LEU A 132 -3.73 9.59 11.64
C LEU A 132 -2.25 9.47 11.27
N ALA A 133 -1.82 10.14 10.20
CA ALA A 133 -0.41 10.16 9.80
C ALA A 133 0.46 10.87 10.86
N ARG A 134 0.01 12.00 11.41
CA ARG A 134 0.67 12.67 12.53
C ARG A 134 0.71 11.81 13.79
N GLN A 135 -0.37 11.10 14.08
CA GLN A 135 -0.41 10.14 15.19
C GLN A 135 0.60 9.01 15.00
N ALA A 136 0.83 8.59 13.75
CA ALA A 136 1.87 7.62 13.41
C ALA A 136 3.30 8.18 13.52
N GLY A 137 3.47 9.49 13.58
CA GLY A 137 4.76 10.17 13.70
C GLY A 137 5.20 10.95 12.46
N ALA A 138 4.32 11.14 11.47
CA ALA A 138 4.64 11.93 10.29
C ALA A 138 4.81 13.42 10.63
N PRO A 139 5.73 14.13 9.96
CA PRO A 139 5.92 15.55 10.12
C PRO A 139 4.75 16.36 9.54
N ASP A 140 4.68 17.66 9.86
CA ASP A 140 3.61 18.55 9.39
C ASP A 140 3.51 18.68 7.86
N SER A 141 4.61 18.42 7.15
CA SER A 141 4.61 18.38 5.67
C SER A 141 3.67 17.33 5.07
N ILE A 142 3.21 16.37 5.86
CA ILE A 142 2.20 15.39 5.42
C ILE A 142 0.88 16.05 5.00
N GLU A 143 0.52 17.17 5.61
CA GLU A 143 -0.69 17.91 5.25
C GLU A 143 -0.64 18.38 3.80
N GLN A 144 0.47 18.97 3.38
CA GLN A 144 0.63 19.42 1.99
C GLN A 144 0.71 18.23 1.03
N CYS A 145 1.39 17.14 1.41
CA CYS A 145 1.48 15.92 0.63
C CYS A 145 0.08 15.33 0.33
N VAL A 146 -0.78 15.27 1.34
CA VAL A 146 -2.16 14.80 1.18
C VAL A 146 -2.99 15.77 0.35
N ALA A 147 -2.90 17.08 0.62
CA ALA A 147 -3.65 18.10 -0.12
C ALA A 147 -3.30 18.11 -1.62
N ASP A 148 -2.03 17.96 -1.95
CA ASP A 148 -1.55 17.95 -3.34
C ASP A 148 -1.78 16.61 -4.05
N GLY A 149 -2.09 15.55 -3.31
CA GLY A 149 -2.17 14.20 -3.86
C GLY A 149 -0.86 13.75 -4.48
N THR A 150 0.27 14.06 -3.83
CA THR A 150 1.63 13.88 -4.35
C THR A 150 1.87 12.47 -4.92
N TYR A 151 1.34 11.44 -4.27
CA TYR A 151 1.60 10.05 -4.65
C TYR A 151 0.42 9.36 -5.36
N ARG A 152 -0.60 10.09 -5.82
CA ARG A 152 -1.72 9.48 -6.56
C ARG A 152 -1.27 8.78 -7.83
N GLY A 153 -0.38 9.39 -8.61
CA GLY A 153 0.16 8.77 -9.81
C GLY A 153 0.96 7.49 -9.52
N TRP A 154 1.69 7.46 -8.41
CA TRP A 154 2.36 6.25 -7.95
C TRP A 154 1.37 5.13 -7.62
N VAL A 155 0.25 5.45 -6.96
CA VAL A 155 -0.83 4.47 -6.66
C VAL A 155 -1.47 3.93 -7.93
N GLU A 156 -1.74 4.79 -8.91
CA GLU A 156 -2.28 4.39 -10.22
C GLU A 156 -1.33 3.40 -10.91
N ASN A 157 -0.03 3.73 -10.96
CA ASN A 157 0.99 2.86 -11.55
C ASN A 157 1.11 1.52 -10.81
N SER A 158 1.09 1.56 -9.48
CA SER A 158 1.17 0.34 -8.65
C SER A 158 -0.05 -0.55 -8.82
N THR A 159 -1.23 0.06 -8.95
CA THR A 159 -2.49 -0.66 -9.20
C THR A 159 -2.48 -1.31 -10.58
N ASP A 160 -2.02 -0.60 -11.61
CA ASP A 160 -1.88 -1.14 -12.96
C ASP A 160 -0.84 -2.28 -13.01
N ALA A 161 0.29 -2.12 -12.35
CA ALA A 161 1.33 -3.14 -12.28
C ALA A 161 0.83 -4.40 -11.57
N ALA A 162 0.07 -4.26 -10.49
CA ALA A 162 -0.55 -5.36 -9.79
C ALA A 162 -1.53 -6.14 -10.68
N SER A 163 -2.38 -5.42 -11.43
CA SER A 163 -3.30 -6.02 -12.38
C SER A 163 -2.57 -6.81 -13.47
N LYS A 164 -1.51 -6.25 -14.05
CA LYS A 164 -0.67 -6.91 -15.06
C LYS A 164 0.06 -8.13 -14.50
N ALA A 165 0.38 -8.14 -13.22
CA ALA A 165 0.98 -9.27 -12.50
C ALA A 165 -0.05 -10.35 -12.09
N GLY A 166 -1.32 -10.20 -12.43
CA GLY A 166 -2.38 -11.15 -12.12
C GLY A 166 -2.98 -11.01 -10.73
N VAL A 167 -2.73 -9.89 -10.04
CA VAL A 167 -3.36 -9.57 -8.75
C VAL A 167 -4.75 -9.01 -9.01
N ASN A 168 -5.78 -9.83 -8.80
CA ASN A 168 -7.18 -9.51 -9.10
C ASN A 168 -8.03 -9.25 -7.86
N GLY A 169 -7.44 -9.31 -6.68
CA GLY A 169 -8.12 -9.12 -5.41
C GLY A 169 -7.14 -8.87 -4.28
N THR A 170 -7.65 -8.39 -3.16
CA THR A 170 -6.87 -8.11 -1.95
C THR A 170 -7.50 -8.78 -0.72
N PRO A 171 -6.69 -9.17 0.26
CA PRO A 171 -5.24 -9.20 0.18
C PRO A 171 -4.74 -10.30 -0.76
N THR A 172 -3.59 -10.08 -1.40
CA THR A 172 -2.81 -11.11 -2.09
C THR A 172 -1.42 -11.13 -1.48
N VAL A 173 -0.97 -12.29 -1.06
CA VAL A 173 0.33 -12.46 -0.40
C VAL A 173 1.19 -13.44 -1.20
N LEU A 174 2.41 -13.02 -1.51
CA LEU A 174 3.42 -13.83 -2.17
C LEU A 174 4.63 -13.94 -1.25
N VAL A 175 5.26 -15.11 -1.19
CA VAL A 175 6.56 -15.29 -0.58
C VAL A 175 7.53 -15.77 -1.64
N ASP A 176 8.60 -15.02 -1.83
CA ASP A 176 9.60 -15.27 -2.89
C ASP A 176 8.95 -15.48 -4.27
N GLY A 177 7.92 -14.68 -4.56
CA GLY A 177 7.19 -14.71 -5.82
C GLY A 177 6.08 -15.78 -5.93
N GLN A 178 5.89 -16.62 -4.90
CA GLN A 178 4.86 -17.66 -4.89
C GLN A 178 3.67 -17.24 -4.01
N ARG A 179 2.47 -17.29 -4.59
CA ARG A 179 1.23 -17.00 -3.84
C ARG A 179 1.02 -18.05 -2.74
N ILE A 180 0.69 -17.57 -1.55
CA ILE A 180 0.41 -18.41 -0.39
C ILE A 180 -1.01 -18.19 0.13
N PRO A 181 -1.58 -19.17 0.85
CA PRO A 181 -2.82 -18.97 1.62
C PRO A 181 -2.67 -17.85 2.67
N LEU A 182 -3.79 -17.20 3.01
CA LEU A 182 -3.84 -16.08 3.94
C LEU A 182 -3.89 -16.57 5.40
N THR A 183 -2.86 -17.30 5.83
CA THR A 183 -2.73 -17.85 7.19
C THR A 183 -1.34 -17.66 7.73
N ASP A 184 -1.19 -17.59 9.06
CA ASP A 184 0.10 -17.54 9.74
C ASP A 184 0.93 -18.79 9.48
N GLN A 185 0.25 -19.96 9.45
CA GLN A 185 0.91 -21.23 9.14
C GLN A 185 1.57 -21.20 7.76
N ALA A 186 0.89 -20.67 6.75
CA ALA A 186 1.44 -20.56 5.39
C ALA A 186 2.62 -19.58 5.35
N LEU A 187 2.56 -18.44 6.06
CA LEU A 187 3.67 -17.51 6.18
C LEU A 187 4.90 -18.18 6.77
N ARG A 188 4.75 -18.84 7.92
CA ARG A 188 5.87 -19.49 8.62
C ARG A 188 6.45 -20.66 7.82
N ALA A 189 5.61 -21.45 7.15
CA ALA A 189 6.05 -22.56 6.30
C ALA A 189 6.85 -22.07 5.08
N ALA A 190 6.48 -20.94 4.49
CA ALA A 190 7.10 -20.41 3.28
C ALA A 190 8.48 -19.78 3.51
N VAL A 191 8.86 -19.46 4.76
CA VAL A 191 10.13 -18.81 5.13
C VAL A 191 11.08 -19.74 5.94
N GLN A 192 10.81 -21.04 5.93
CA GLN A 192 11.68 -22.04 6.60
C GLN A 192 12.96 -22.36 5.82
#